data_7b981209200a2d86aa36b7dfea1fdc4e
#
_entry.id   7b981209200a2d86aa36b7dfea1fdc4e
#
_cell.length_a   1.000
_cell.length_b   1.000
_cell.length_c   1.000
_cell.angle_alpha   90.00
_cell.angle_beta   90.00
_cell.angle_gamma   90.00
#
_symmetry.space_group_name_H-M   'P 1'
#
loop_
_entity.id
_entity.type
_entity.pdbx_description
1 polymer ?
#
loop_
_entity_poly.entity_id
_entity_poly.type
_entity_poly.pdbx_seq_one_letter_code
_entity_poly.pdbx_strand_id
1 'polypeptide(L)'
;MLLNARPLENYIPMLFLTLNTHSWCEPHQIVKIHELARFIADRQVDVIALQEVNQYLHSPIVDTPLGYQGGAGIPIREDNYALLLVRFLADLGLQYEWALTETHIGWDRYDECVVVLSRVPIERIEPIVMSPQYSYDRVERRSSLAVRVGTDTGSVWCASAHMSWWDFQGEPLFALEFARLSQALTECGQDAPVLLGGDFNTAAQVRGEGYDLVLSSGLVDTREIAERTDGEFTVHRGIAGWEGQEDAKRIDFVFADRAVKVLSHAVVFRDNSPEAISDHSGVLVELDESSFEPTARMHPVPLPSQVQPG
;
A
#
# COMPACT_ATOMS: atom_id res chain seq x y z
N MET A 1 41.57 3.30 15.62
CA MET A 1 41.43 4.03 14.33
C MET A 1 39.97 4.44 14.24
N LEU A 2 39.66 5.65 14.70
CA LEU A 2 38.30 6.20 14.72
C LEU A 2 37.90 6.45 13.25
N LEU A 3 36.94 5.68 12.75
CA LEU A 3 36.26 5.95 11.47
C LEU A 3 35.54 7.29 11.63
N ASN A 4 35.98 8.29 10.89
CA ASN A 4 35.29 9.56 10.73
C ASN A 4 33.86 9.29 10.25
N ALA A 5 32.92 9.38 11.20
CA ALA A 5 31.51 9.54 10.82
C ALA A 5 31.45 10.85 10.04
N ARG A 6 31.00 10.79 8.75
CA ARG A 6 30.59 11.97 8.02
C ARG A 6 29.54 12.69 8.87
N PRO A 7 29.56 14.04 8.96
CA PRO A 7 28.47 14.75 9.60
C PRO A 7 27.18 14.31 8.90
N LEU A 8 26.17 13.96 9.69
CA LEU A 8 24.81 13.70 9.20
C LEU A 8 24.39 14.96 8.42
N GLU A 9 24.35 14.87 7.10
CA GLU A 9 23.67 15.87 6.30
C GLU A 9 22.26 16.01 6.89
N ASN A 10 21.76 17.24 7.01
CA ASN A 10 20.43 17.52 7.53
C ASN A 10 19.39 16.89 6.59
N TYR A 11 18.99 15.64 6.83
CA TYR A 11 17.90 15.00 6.13
C TYR A 11 16.61 15.12 6.99
N ILE A 12 15.49 15.18 6.34
CA ILE A 12 14.17 15.18 6.97
C ILE A 12 13.59 13.80 6.73
N PRO A 13 13.49 12.96 7.78
CA PRO A 13 12.99 11.59 7.60
C PRO A 13 11.48 11.59 7.39
N MET A 14 11.02 10.78 6.44
CA MET A 14 9.62 10.37 6.29
C MET A 14 9.54 8.85 6.35
N LEU A 15 8.66 8.32 7.20
CA LEU A 15 8.40 6.89 7.31
C LEU A 15 7.10 6.52 6.58
N PHE A 16 7.24 5.61 5.61
CA PHE A 16 6.13 5.04 4.85
C PHE A 16 6.01 3.54 5.17
N LEU A 17 4.82 3.10 5.59
CA LEU A 17 4.49 1.69 5.86
C LEU A 17 3.45 1.19 4.88
N THR A 18 3.64 -0.01 4.30
CA THR A 18 2.55 -0.74 3.66
C THR A 18 2.33 -2.08 4.34
N LEU A 19 1.06 -2.51 4.41
CA LEU A 19 0.67 -3.81 5.00
C LEU A 19 -0.67 -4.26 4.41
N ASN A 20 -0.71 -5.47 3.84
CA ASN A 20 -1.95 -6.21 3.68
C ASN A 20 -2.38 -6.70 5.06
N THR A 21 -3.56 -6.31 5.53
CA THR A 21 -3.99 -6.51 6.93
C THR A 21 -4.69 -7.84 7.17
N HIS A 22 -5.16 -8.51 6.09
CA HIS A 22 -6.08 -9.65 6.16
C HIS A 22 -7.27 -9.41 7.12
N SER A 23 -7.30 -8.27 7.76
CA SER A 23 -8.37 -7.67 8.56
C SER A 23 -9.15 -8.68 9.42
N TRP A 24 -10.48 -8.71 9.31
CA TRP A 24 -11.34 -9.59 10.10
C TRP A 24 -11.21 -11.08 9.78
N CYS A 25 -10.40 -11.46 8.82
CA CYS A 25 -10.04 -12.85 8.57
C CYS A 25 -8.97 -13.37 9.54
N GLU A 26 -8.27 -12.47 10.25
CA GLU A 26 -7.27 -12.82 11.24
C GLU A 26 -7.87 -13.14 12.62
N PRO A 27 -7.34 -14.14 13.35
CA PRO A 27 -7.72 -14.38 14.73
C PRO A 27 -7.18 -13.27 15.65
N HIS A 28 -7.94 -12.97 16.72
CA HIS A 28 -7.57 -11.96 17.73
C HIS A 28 -7.33 -10.55 17.16
N GLN A 29 -8.08 -10.17 16.14
CA GLN A 29 -7.84 -8.98 15.33
C GLN A 29 -7.74 -7.68 16.13
N ILE A 30 -8.57 -7.48 17.14
CA ILE A 30 -8.51 -6.27 17.99
C ILE A 30 -7.14 -6.13 18.68
N VAL A 31 -6.56 -7.24 19.15
CA VAL A 31 -5.20 -7.23 19.74
C VAL A 31 -4.17 -6.83 18.68
N LYS A 32 -4.28 -7.40 17.49
CA LYS A 32 -3.37 -7.12 16.37
C LYS A 32 -3.46 -5.66 15.89
N ILE A 33 -4.66 -5.07 15.86
CA ILE A 33 -4.83 -3.63 15.57
C ILE A 33 -4.14 -2.77 16.66
N HIS A 34 -4.24 -3.16 17.93
CA HIS A 34 -3.52 -2.46 19.02
C HIS A 34 -2.00 -2.58 18.88
N GLU A 35 -1.49 -3.75 18.48
CA GLU A 35 -0.05 -3.94 18.23
C GLU A 35 0.42 -3.09 17.06
N LEU A 36 -0.35 -3.04 15.97
CA LEU A 36 -0.09 -2.14 14.85
C LEU A 36 -0.08 -0.68 15.29
N ALA A 37 -1.08 -0.24 16.08
CA ALA A 37 -1.16 1.12 16.57
C ALA A 37 0.05 1.50 17.45
N ARG A 38 0.51 0.59 18.32
CA ARG A 38 1.72 0.82 19.15
C ARG A 38 2.97 0.93 18.29
N PHE A 39 3.15 0.03 17.32
CA PHE A 39 4.28 0.08 16.40
C PHE A 39 4.33 1.41 15.64
N ILE A 40 3.18 1.85 15.10
CA ILE A 40 3.05 3.14 14.40
C ILE A 40 3.40 4.30 15.35
N ALA A 41 2.92 4.26 16.60
CA ALA A 41 3.19 5.29 17.59
C ALA A 41 4.67 5.33 18.00
N ASP A 42 5.27 4.17 18.28
CA ASP A 42 6.68 4.07 18.71
C ASP A 42 7.65 4.52 17.60
N ARG A 43 7.30 4.26 16.34
CA ARG A 43 8.11 4.64 15.18
C ARG A 43 7.77 6.00 14.61
N GLN A 44 6.64 6.61 15.02
CA GLN A 44 6.15 7.88 14.46
C GLN A 44 5.98 7.80 12.94
N VAL A 45 5.36 6.71 12.43
CA VAL A 45 5.17 6.48 11.00
C VAL A 45 4.32 7.62 10.42
N ASP A 46 4.74 8.21 9.30
CA ASP A 46 4.09 9.39 8.72
C ASP A 46 2.91 9.02 7.82
N VAL A 47 3.11 8.02 6.93
CA VAL A 47 2.08 7.57 6.00
C VAL A 47 1.99 6.04 5.99
N ILE A 48 0.76 5.53 5.93
CA ILE A 48 0.47 4.10 6.01
C ILE A 48 -0.50 3.72 4.89
N ALA A 49 -0.08 2.81 4.02
CA ALA A 49 -0.88 2.23 2.94
C ALA A 49 -1.34 0.82 3.35
N LEU A 50 -2.65 0.63 3.52
CA LEU A 50 -3.22 -0.64 3.94
C LEU A 50 -4.07 -1.27 2.85
N GLN A 51 -4.03 -2.60 2.76
CA GLN A 51 -4.83 -3.42 1.87
C GLN A 51 -5.69 -4.37 2.70
N GLU A 52 -6.72 -4.93 2.09
CA GLU A 52 -7.73 -5.77 2.73
C GLU A 52 -8.34 -5.14 3.99
N VAL A 53 -8.57 -3.83 3.95
CA VAL A 53 -9.24 -3.12 5.02
C VAL A 53 -10.74 -3.40 4.93
N ASN A 54 -11.24 -4.24 5.82
CA ASN A 54 -12.60 -4.72 5.78
C ASN A 54 -13.52 -4.03 6.79
N GLN A 55 -14.80 -3.93 6.44
CA GLN A 55 -15.92 -3.64 7.32
C GLN A 55 -17.09 -4.57 6.99
N TYR A 56 -17.85 -5.04 7.97
CA TYR A 56 -18.98 -5.93 7.75
C TYR A 56 -20.16 -5.18 7.12
N LEU A 57 -20.72 -5.70 6.02
CA LEU A 57 -21.80 -5.07 5.23
C LEU A 57 -23.00 -4.60 6.03
N HIS A 58 -23.25 -5.16 7.21
CA HIS A 58 -24.42 -4.87 8.03
C HIS A 58 -24.08 -4.22 9.38
N SER A 59 -22.82 -3.86 9.63
CA SER A 59 -22.44 -3.07 10.81
C SER A 59 -23.07 -1.67 10.76
N PRO A 60 -23.33 -1.05 11.92
CA PRO A 60 -23.87 0.30 11.97
C PRO A 60 -22.99 1.31 11.24
N ILE A 61 -23.63 2.29 10.58
CA ILE A 61 -22.95 3.38 9.89
C ILE A 61 -22.50 4.44 10.91
N VAL A 62 -21.33 5.02 10.68
CA VAL A 62 -20.79 6.15 11.45
C VAL A 62 -20.92 7.41 10.62
N ASP A 63 -21.75 8.36 11.08
CA ASP A 63 -22.01 9.61 10.37
C ASP A 63 -20.78 10.52 10.27
N THR A 64 -19.92 10.50 11.29
CA THR A 64 -18.73 11.36 11.37
C THR A 64 -17.51 10.51 11.82
N PRO A 65 -16.90 9.74 10.93
CA PRO A 65 -15.73 8.93 11.28
C PRO A 65 -14.53 9.82 11.63
N LEU A 66 -13.84 9.49 12.74
CA LEU A 66 -12.68 10.25 13.22
C LEU A 66 -11.59 10.30 12.16
N GLY A 67 -11.16 11.50 11.76
CA GLY A 67 -10.04 11.74 10.85
C GLY A 67 -10.32 11.42 9.37
N TYR A 68 -11.52 10.94 9.00
CA TYR A 68 -11.86 10.55 7.64
C TYR A 68 -12.01 11.76 6.71
N GLN A 69 -11.31 11.73 5.55
CA GLN A 69 -11.27 12.81 4.58
C GLN A 69 -12.08 12.50 3.28
N GLY A 70 -12.45 11.24 3.05
CA GLY A 70 -13.23 10.86 1.86
C GLY A 70 -12.60 9.73 1.04
N GLY A 71 -13.00 9.66 -0.25
CA GLY A 71 -12.50 8.70 -1.24
C GLY A 71 -13.43 7.53 -1.53
N ALA A 72 -14.32 7.14 -0.59
CA ALA A 72 -15.23 6.02 -0.77
C ALA A 72 -16.59 6.44 -1.35
N GLY A 73 -17.17 5.55 -2.17
CA GLY A 73 -18.58 5.57 -2.58
C GLY A 73 -19.51 4.83 -1.63
N ILE A 74 -18.98 4.23 -0.54
CA ILE A 74 -19.71 3.46 0.47
C ILE A 74 -19.68 4.16 1.84
N PRO A 75 -20.64 3.91 2.74
CA PRO A 75 -20.62 4.45 4.10
C PRO A 75 -19.51 3.79 4.93
N ILE A 76 -18.91 4.56 5.86
CA ILE A 76 -17.99 4.02 6.86
C ILE A 76 -18.79 3.40 8.00
N ARG A 77 -18.37 2.21 8.46
CA ARG A 77 -19.07 1.45 9.49
C ARG A 77 -18.25 1.38 10.78
N GLU A 78 -18.95 1.07 11.90
CA GLU A 78 -18.34 1.08 13.25
C GLU A 78 -17.16 0.11 13.40
N ASP A 79 -17.18 -1.02 12.67
CA ASP A 79 -16.16 -2.06 12.67
C ASP A 79 -15.13 -1.88 11.55
N ASN A 80 -15.13 -0.76 10.82
CA ASN A 80 -14.10 -0.50 9.81
C ASN A 80 -12.71 -0.56 10.44
N TYR A 81 -11.85 -1.41 9.90
CA TYR A 81 -10.51 -1.66 10.44
C TYR A 81 -9.70 -0.38 10.58
N ALA A 82 -9.69 0.49 9.55
CA ALA A 82 -8.93 1.74 9.59
C ALA A 82 -9.50 2.72 10.63
N LEU A 83 -10.82 2.81 10.77
CA LEU A 83 -11.46 3.63 11.80
C LEU A 83 -11.05 3.17 13.21
N LEU A 84 -11.01 1.86 13.46
CA LEU A 84 -10.55 1.32 14.74
C LEU A 84 -9.07 1.62 14.98
N LEU A 85 -8.23 1.46 13.98
CA LEU A 85 -6.81 1.80 14.07
C LEU A 85 -6.61 3.28 14.40
N VAL A 86 -7.32 4.19 13.72
CA VAL A 86 -7.25 5.64 13.97
C VAL A 86 -7.73 5.99 15.39
N ARG A 87 -8.77 5.32 15.90
CA ARG A 87 -9.22 5.50 17.29
C ARG A 87 -8.13 5.07 18.28
N PHE A 88 -7.47 3.91 18.06
CA PHE A 88 -6.38 3.47 18.94
C PHE A 88 -5.15 4.37 18.85
N LEU A 89 -4.84 4.92 17.68
CA LEU A 89 -3.79 5.93 17.53
C LEU A 89 -4.12 7.22 18.29
N ALA A 90 -5.39 7.65 18.24
CA ALA A 90 -5.85 8.82 19.00
C ALA A 90 -5.77 8.59 20.53
N ASP A 91 -6.06 7.40 21.02
CA ASP A 91 -5.88 7.01 22.43
C ASP A 91 -4.40 7.04 22.85
N LEU A 92 -3.48 6.84 21.91
CA LEU A 92 -2.03 6.99 22.10
C LEU A 92 -1.53 8.44 21.91
N GLY A 93 -2.43 9.39 21.66
CA GLY A 93 -2.12 10.81 21.49
C GLY A 93 -1.69 11.21 20.08
N LEU A 94 -1.87 10.36 19.09
CA LEU A 94 -1.56 10.62 17.69
C LEU A 94 -2.84 10.89 16.88
N GLN A 95 -2.75 11.85 15.98
CA GLN A 95 -3.84 12.16 15.06
C GLN A 95 -3.44 11.81 13.63
N TYR A 96 -4.32 11.07 12.96
CA TYR A 96 -4.17 10.71 11.55
C TYR A 96 -5.41 11.14 10.78
N GLU A 97 -5.19 11.73 9.64
CA GLU A 97 -6.18 11.81 8.56
C GLU A 97 -6.14 10.53 7.75
N TRP A 98 -7.25 10.14 7.15
CA TRP A 98 -7.29 8.97 6.31
C TRP A 98 -8.35 9.06 5.22
N ALA A 99 -8.06 8.38 4.11
CA ALA A 99 -8.95 8.20 2.98
C ALA A 99 -9.06 6.72 2.65
N LEU A 100 -10.19 6.32 2.07
CA LEU A 100 -10.51 4.93 1.75
C LEU A 100 -11.17 4.87 0.37
N THR A 101 -10.89 3.81 -0.40
CA THR A 101 -11.71 3.44 -1.55
C THR A 101 -12.04 1.96 -1.52
N GLU A 102 -13.28 1.63 -1.89
CA GLU A 102 -13.75 0.26 -1.94
C GLU A 102 -13.18 -0.47 -3.16
N THR A 103 -12.87 -1.76 -2.97
CA THR A 103 -12.44 -2.67 -4.03
C THR A 103 -13.59 -3.55 -4.49
N HIS A 104 -14.06 -4.45 -3.64
CA HIS A 104 -15.14 -5.40 -3.93
C HIS A 104 -15.80 -5.90 -2.63
N ILE A 105 -16.79 -6.78 -2.75
CA ILE A 105 -17.33 -7.53 -1.60
C ILE A 105 -16.45 -8.77 -1.38
N GLY A 106 -15.68 -8.75 -0.28
CA GLY A 106 -14.88 -9.87 0.16
C GLY A 106 -15.69 -10.88 1.00
N TRP A 107 -15.48 -12.17 0.76
CA TRP A 107 -16.07 -13.27 1.55
C TRP A 107 -17.60 -13.21 1.67
N ASP A 108 -18.30 -12.64 0.68
CA ASP A 108 -19.75 -12.43 0.67
C ASP A 108 -20.30 -11.65 1.89
N ARG A 109 -19.46 -10.93 2.62
CA ARG A 109 -19.85 -10.27 3.88
C ARG A 109 -19.18 -8.96 4.19
N TYR A 110 -18.06 -8.63 3.56
CA TYR A 110 -17.30 -7.42 3.86
C TYR A 110 -17.24 -6.48 2.65
N ASP A 111 -17.40 -5.18 2.89
CA ASP A 111 -16.80 -4.20 2.00
C ASP A 111 -15.28 -4.29 2.17
N GLU A 112 -14.55 -4.74 1.17
CA GLU A 112 -13.10 -4.75 1.16
C GLU A 112 -12.57 -3.48 0.51
N CYS A 113 -11.55 -2.89 1.11
CA CYS A 113 -11.05 -1.57 0.74
C CYS A 113 -9.52 -1.51 0.77
N VAL A 114 -8.99 -0.49 0.10
CA VAL A 114 -7.63 0.01 0.30
C VAL A 114 -7.69 1.39 0.96
N VAL A 115 -6.71 1.67 1.81
CA VAL A 115 -6.69 2.85 2.67
C VAL A 115 -5.32 3.49 2.66
N VAL A 116 -5.27 4.81 2.76
CA VAL A 116 -4.08 5.54 3.16
C VAL A 116 -4.40 6.38 4.40
N LEU A 117 -3.57 6.19 5.47
CA LEU A 117 -3.56 7.05 6.64
C LEU A 117 -2.34 7.96 6.57
N SER A 118 -2.49 9.20 7.05
CA SER A 118 -1.40 10.17 7.08
C SER A 118 -1.41 10.98 8.36
N ARG A 119 -0.25 11.13 9.00
CA ARG A 119 -0.03 12.02 10.13
C ARG A 119 0.15 13.48 9.70
N VAL A 120 0.54 13.67 8.45
CA VAL A 120 0.59 14.99 7.81
C VAL A 120 -0.68 15.25 7.01
N PRO A 121 -1.08 16.52 6.76
CA PRO A 121 -2.35 16.81 6.11
C PRO A 121 -2.50 16.20 4.73
N ILE A 122 -3.68 15.63 4.45
CA ILE A 122 -4.07 15.15 3.12
C ILE A 122 -4.59 16.34 2.30
N GLU A 123 -3.90 16.67 1.21
CA GLU A 123 -4.24 17.81 0.34
C GLU A 123 -5.20 17.41 -0.79
N ARG A 124 -5.04 16.20 -1.32
CA ARG A 124 -5.87 15.67 -2.43
C ARG A 124 -6.07 14.17 -2.27
N ILE A 125 -7.20 13.69 -2.77
CA ILE A 125 -7.59 12.27 -2.76
C ILE A 125 -7.97 11.89 -4.18
N GLU A 126 -7.40 10.79 -4.69
CA GLU A 126 -7.63 10.27 -6.03
C GLU A 126 -7.94 8.76 -5.95
N PRO A 127 -9.23 8.37 -5.90
CA PRO A 127 -9.63 6.97 -6.03
C PRO A 127 -9.46 6.51 -7.48
N ILE A 128 -8.81 5.36 -7.68
CA ILE A 128 -8.48 4.82 -9.01
C ILE A 128 -9.12 3.44 -9.18
N VAL A 129 -10.19 3.36 -9.96
CA VAL A 129 -10.80 2.06 -10.31
C VAL A 129 -9.97 1.40 -11.41
N MET A 130 -9.25 0.33 -11.05
CA MET A 130 -8.32 -0.35 -11.95
C MET A 130 -9.01 -1.35 -12.88
N SER A 131 -10.10 -1.97 -12.43
CA SER A 131 -10.85 -3.00 -13.19
C SER A 131 -12.36 -2.66 -13.29
N PRO A 132 -12.74 -1.55 -13.98
CA PRO A 132 -14.13 -1.06 -14.05
C PRO A 132 -15.11 -1.97 -14.81
N GLN A 133 -14.59 -2.98 -15.52
CA GLN A 133 -15.41 -3.97 -16.22
C GLN A 133 -16.10 -4.96 -15.27
N TYR A 134 -15.68 -5.06 -14.03
CA TYR A 134 -16.27 -5.95 -13.03
C TYR A 134 -17.16 -5.18 -12.06
N SER A 135 -18.28 -5.80 -11.69
CA SER A 135 -19.21 -5.28 -10.69
C SER A 135 -18.64 -5.41 -9.27
N TYR A 136 -19.21 -4.68 -8.33
CA TYR A 136 -18.71 -4.58 -6.95
C TYR A 136 -18.72 -5.89 -6.16
N ASP A 137 -19.55 -6.85 -6.55
CA ASP A 137 -19.64 -8.20 -5.96
C ASP A 137 -18.60 -9.18 -6.51
N ARG A 138 -17.69 -8.71 -7.39
CA ARG A 138 -16.68 -9.56 -8.03
C ARG A 138 -15.31 -9.32 -7.43
N VAL A 139 -14.62 -10.39 -7.02
CA VAL A 139 -13.25 -10.34 -6.47
C VAL A 139 -12.21 -9.79 -7.47
N GLU A 140 -12.52 -9.89 -8.76
CA GLU A 140 -11.69 -9.34 -9.84
C GLU A 140 -11.78 -7.80 -9.94
N ARG A 141 -12.75 -7.18 -9.24
CA ARG A 141 -12.82 -5.71 -9.17
C ARG A 141 -11.78 -5.18 -8.19
N ARG A 142 -10.83 -4.44 -8.71
CA ARG A 142 -9.74 -3.82 -7.95
C ARG A 142 -9.75 -2.31 -8.07
N SER A 143 -9.37 -1.65 -7.01
CA SER A 143 -9.15 -0.21 -6.95
C SER A 143 -7.86 0.07 -6.20
N SER A 144 -7.26 1.21 -6.48
CA SER A 144 -6.15 1.80 -5.73
C SER A 144 -6.57 3.17 -5.23
N LEU A 145 -5.91 3.65 -4.21
CA LEU A 145 -6.13 4.98 -3.66
C LEU A 145 -4.81 5.74 -3.63
N ALA A 146 -4.74 6.88 -4.29
CA ALA A 146 -3.64 7.81 -4.14
C ALA A 146 -4.08 9.03 -3.33
N VAL A 147 -3.24 9.47 -2.39
CA VAL A 147 -3.42 10.72 -1.66
C VAL A 147 -2.17 11.58 -1.81
N ARG A 148 -2.36 12.89 -1.99
CA ARG A 148 -1.27 13.85 -1.91
C ARG A 148 -1.17 14.35 -0.49
N VAL A 149 -0.01 14.25 0.11
CA VAL A 149 0.27 14.73 1.45
C VAL A 149 1.29 15.85 1.43
N GLY A 150 1.08 16.88 2.27
CA GLY A 150 2.05 17.95 2.46
C GLY A 150 3.23 17.47 3.29
N THR A 151 4.44 17.95 2.99
CA THR A 151 5.66 17.70 3.77
C THR A 151 6.34 19.01 4.08
N ASP A 152 7.39 18.98 4.90
CA ASP A 152 8.15 20.20 5.23
C ASP A 152 8.88 20.80 4.02
N THR A 153 9.14 20.00 2.99
CA THR A 153 9.89 20.40 1.78
C THR A 153 9.03 20.53 0.52
N GLY A 154 7.76 20.09 0.58
CA GLY A 154 6.88 20.10 -0.60
C GLY A 154 5.67 19.20 -0.39
N SER A 155 5.40 18.34 -1.35
CA SER A 155 4.33 17.34 -1.27
C SER A 155 4.78 16.04 -1.94
N VAL A 156 4.12 14.93 -1.57
CA VAL A 156 4.34 13.61 -2.19
C VAL A 156 2.99 12.91 -2.40
N TRP A 157 2.84 12.19 -3.49
CA TRP A 157 1.73 11.28 -3.70
C TRP A 157 2.04 9.92 -3.08
N CYS A 158 1.17 9.46 -2.22
CA CYS A 158 1.25 8.16 -1.55
C CYS A 158 0.06 7.31 -1.98
N ALA A 159 0.32 6.15 -2.58
CA ALA A 159 -0.73 5.27 -3.07
C ALA A 159 -0.71 3.92 -2.35
N SER A 160 -1.92 3.38 -2.13
CA SER A 160 -2.18 2.01 -1.66
C SER A 160 -2.81 1.21 -2.79
N ALA A 161 -2.22 0.07 -3.15
CA ALA A 161 -2.74 -0.81 -4.18
C ALA A 161 -2.86 -2.25 -3.67
N HIS A 162 -3.92 -2.94 -4.08
CA HIS A 162 -4.06 -4.39 -3.96
C HIS A 162 -4.38 -4.92 -5.37
N MET A 163 -3.36 -5.51 -6.01
CA MET A 163 -3.45 -5.97 -7.39
C MET A 163 -4.00 -7.40 -7.47
N SER A 164 -4.55 -7.76 -8.62
CA SER A 164 -4.85 -9.16 -8.96
C SER A 164 -3.57 -9.95 -9.27
N TRP A 165 -3.71 -11.27 -9.42
CA TRP A 165 -2.62 -12.14 -9.88
C TRP A 165 -2.25 -11.83 -11.34
N TRP A 166 -1.03 -12.21 -11.73
CA TRP A 166 -0.51 -11.99 -13.08
C TRP A 166 -1.44 -12.55 -14.16
N ASP A 167 -1.87 -13.78 -14.00
CA ASP A 167 -2.89 -14.44 -14.82
C ASP A 167 -4.00 -14.98 -13.92
N PHE A 168 -5.23 -14.62 -14.20
CA PHE A 168 -6.38 -15.15 -13.50
C PHE A 168 -7.33 -15.80 -14.52
N GLN A 169 -7.37 -17.14 -14.54
CA GLN A 169 -8.21 -17.93 -15.43
C GLN A 169 -8.01 -17.61 -16.92
N GLY A 170 -6.77 -17.28 -17.33
CA GLY A 170 -6.43 -16.91 -18.70
C GLY A 170 -6.63 -15.44 -19.04
N GLU A 171 -7.01 -14.61 -18.07
CA GLU A 171 -7.11 -13.15 -18.23
C GLU A 171 -5.91 -12.45 -17.62
N PRO A 172 -5.22 -11.52 -18.33
CA PRO A 172 -4.06 -10.80 -17.83
C PRO A 172 -4.49 -9.62 -16.92
N LEU A 173 -5.20 -9.93 -15.81
CA LEU A 173 -5.81 -8.91 -14.95
C LEU A 173 -4.80 -7.91 -14.43
N PHE A 174 -3.66 -8.38 -13.91
CA PHE A 174 -2.61 -7.51 -13.40
C PHE A 174 -2.18 -6.46 -14.44
N ALA A 175 -1.94 -6.88 -15.67
CA ALA A 175 -1.46 -5.96 -16.72
C ALA A 175 -2.53 -4.92 -17.10
N LEU A 176 -3.80 -5.30 -17.12
CA LEU A 176 -4.93 -4.39 -17.37
C LEU A 176 -5.08 -3.37 -16.23
N GLU A 177 -4.97 -3.83 -14.98
CA GLU A 177 -5.06 -3.01 -13.78
C GLU A 177 -3.89 -2.04 -13.70
N PHE A 178 -2.66 -2.55 -13.88
CA PHE A 178 -1.47 -1.73 -13.79
C PHE A 178 -1.38 -0.69 -14.90
N ALA A 179 -1.86 -0.97 -16.10
CA ALA A 179 -1.93 0.02 -17.18
C ALA A 179 -2.78 1.24 -16.76
N ARG A 180 -3.94 1.03 -16.12
CA ARG A 180 -4.78 2.13 -15.62
C ARG A 180 -4.17 2.84 -14.41
N LEU A 181 -3.63 2.07 -13.47
CA LEU A 181 -2.94 2.61 -12.30
C LEU A 181 -1.77 3.49 -12.72
N SER A 182 -0.91 2.99 -13.63
CA SER A 182 0.26 3.73 -14.10
C SER A 182 -0.10 5.02 -14.83
N GLN A 183 -1.21 5.03 -15.58
CA GLN A 183 -1.71 6.25 -16.21
C GLN A 183 -2.13 7.29 -15.15
N ALA A 184 -2.95 6.91 -14.18
CA ALA A 184 -3.41 7.82 -13.13
C ALA A 184 -2.24 8.34 -12.29
N LEU A 185 -1.30 7.47 -11.90
CA LEU A 185 -0.11 7.88 -11.13
C LEU A 185 0.85 8.74 -11.94
N THR A 186 0.93 8.57 -13.27
CA THR A 186 1.71 9.48 -14.14
C THR A 186 1.11 10.89 -14.13
N GLU A 187 -0.21 11.01 -14.10
CA GLU A 187 -0.89 12.30 -13.98
C GLU A 187 -0.64 12.93 -12.59
N CYS A 188 -0.72 12.15 -11.53
CA CYS A 188 -0.34 12.56 -10.17
C CYS A 188 1.13 13.01 -10.09
N GLY A 189 2.04 12.25 -10.68
CA GLY A 189 3.48 12.47 -10.65
C GLY A 189 3.97 13.75 -11.39
N GLN A 190 3.08 14.49 -12.04
CA GLN A 190 3.46 15.74 -12.71
C GLN A 190 3.79 16.87 -11.74
N ASP A 191 3.21 16.87 -10.54
CA ASP A 191 3.36 17.95 -9.56
C ASP A 191 4.07 17.56 -8.27
N ALA A 192 4.29 16.25 -8.02
CA ALA A 192 5.01 15.74 -6.87
C ALA A 192 5.47 14.28 -7.13
N PRO A 193 6.55 13.79 -6.48
CA PRO A 193 6.97 12.41 -6.62
C PRO A 193 5.90 11.44 -6.12
N VAL A 194 5.97 10.18 -6.58
CA VAL A 194 5.01 9.12 -6.26
C VAL A 194 5.69 8.03 -5.43
N LEU A 195 5.02 7.62 -4.35
CA LEU A 195 5.27 6.41 -3.58
C LEU A 195 4.07 5.48 -3.76
N LEU A 196 4.32 4.25 -4.19
CA LEU A 196 3.29 3.23 -4.42
C LEU A 196 3.57 2.02 -3.55
N GLY A 197 2.80 1.86 -2.47
CA GLY A 197 2.86 0.70 -1.58
C GLY A 197 1.70 -0.25 -1.82
N GLY A 198 1.91 -1.55 -1.55
CA GLY A 198 0.79 -2.50 -1.61
C GLY A 198 1.18 -3.94 -1.78
N ASP A 199 0.13 -4.77 -1.84
CA ASP A 199 0.18 -6.16 -2.25
C ASP A 199 -0.02 -6.25 -3.76
N PHE A 200 1.02 -6.70 -4.46
CA PHE A 200 1.01 -6.80 -5.92
C PHE A 200 0.68 -8.21 -6.42
N ASN A 201 0.47 -9.18 -5.55
CA ASN A 201 0.17 -10.56 -5.94
C ASN A 201 1.05 -11.11 -7.08
N THR A 202 2.29 -10.61 -7.17
CA THR A 202 3.31 -11.04 -8.12
C THR A 202 4.67 -11.10 -7.43
N ALA A 203 5.37 -12.21 -7.57
CA ALA A 203 6.63 -12.41 -6.87
C ALA A 203 7.79 -11.72 -7.58
N ALA A 204 8.62 -10.98 -6.83
CA ALA A 204 9.84 -10.34 -7.38
C ALA A 204 10.80 -11.32 -8.06
N GLN A 205 10.77 -12.57 -7.63
CA GLN A 205 11.61 -13.65 -8.14
C GLN A 205 11.16 -14.15 -9.53
N VAL A 206 9.89 -13.92 -9.89
CA VAL A 206 9.36 -14.34 -11.22
C VAL A 206 9.54 -13.18 -12.19
N ARG A 207 10.47 -13.38 -13.13
CA ARG A 207 10.82 -12.35 -14.10
C ARG A 207 9.94 -12.45 -15.35
N GLY A 208 9.70 -11.29 -15.98
CA GLY A 208 8.83 -11.17 -17.16
C GLY A 208 7.34 -11.05 -16.83
N GLU A 209 6.98 -10.95 -15.54
CA GLU A 209 5.62 -10.79 -15.04
C GLU A 209 5.41 -9.40 -14.38
N GLY A 210 4.47 -9.30 -13.44
CA GLY A 210 4.00 -8.06 -12.85
C GLY A 210 5.09 -7.20 -12.24
N TYR A 211 6.07 -7.79 -11.54
CA TYR A 211 7.19 -7.02 -10.99
C TYR A 211 7.98 -6.27 -12.08
N ASP A 212 8.33 -6.95 -13.17
CA ASP A 212 9.05 -6.31 -14.28
C ASP A 212 8.17 -5.29 -15.01
N LEU A 213 6.85 -5.53 -15.08
CA LEU A 213 5.91 -4.60 -15.66
C LEU A 213 5.85 -3.29 -14.84
N VAL A 214 5.83 -3.37 -13.51
CA VAL A 214 5.88 -2.18 -12.64
C VAL A 214 7.17 -1.40 -12.88
N LEU A 215 8.32 -2.06 -12.89
CA LEU A 215 9.61 -1.41 -13.16
C LEU A 215 9.66 -0.74 -14.54
N SER A 216 8.96 -1.29 -15.54
CA SER A 216 8.90 -0.72 -16.89
C SER A 216 8.19 0.64 -16.95
N SER A 217 7.41 1.02 -15.92
CA SER A 217 6.78 2.34 -15.82
C SER A 217 7.73 3.47 -15.38
N GLY A 218 8.97 3.14 -15.04
CA GLY A 218 9.96 4.09 -14.52
C GLY A 218 10.03 4.16 -13.00
N LEU A 219 9.09 3.54 -12.29
CA LEU A 219 9.20 3.33 -10.84
C LEU A 219 10.37 2.42 -10.50
N VAL A 220 10.93 2.59 -9.32
CA VAL A 220 12.00 1.74 -8.78
C VAL A 220 11.56 1.10 -7.49
N ASP A 221 12.01 -0.12 -7.26
CA ASP A 221 11.79 -0.82 -6.00
C ASP A 221 12.67 -0.18 -4.91
N THR A 222 12.06 0.29 -3.83
CA THR A 222 12.78 0.94 -2.73
C THR A 222 13.80 0.02 -2.07
N ARG A 223 13.60 -1.31 -2.09
CA ARG A 223 14.56 -2.27 -1.58
C ARG A 223 15.87 -2.25 -2.36
N GLU A 224 15.79 -2.10 -3.68
CA GLU A 224 16.96 -2.15 -4.57
C GLU A 224 17.82 -0.87 -4.51
N ILE A 225 17.23 0.25 -4.04
CA ILE A 225 17.91 1.54 -3.97
C ILE A 225 18.18 2.02 -2.54
N ALA A 226 17.70 1.28 -1.52
CA ALA A 226 17.89 1.64 -0.12
C ALA A 226 19.37 1.54 0.30
N GLU A 227 19.83 2.50 1.14
CA GLU A 227 21.15 2.45 1.73
C GLU A 227 21.31 1.28 2.72
N ARG A 228 20.21 0.86 3.36
CA ARG A 228 20.13 -0.26 4.31
C ARG A 228 18.88 -1.09 4.05
N THR A 229 19.00 -2.41 4.09
CA THR A 229 17.88 -3.33 3.98
C THR A 229 17.84 -4.33 5.14
N ASP A 230 16.63 -4.68 5.62
CA ASP A 230 16.40 -5.76 6.59
C ASP A 230 15.20 -6.61 6.15
N GLY A 231 15.43 -7.90 5.98
CA GLY A 231 14.44 -8.84 5.45
C GLY A 231 14.33 -8.80 3.94
N GLU A 232 13.65 -9.79 3.39
CA GLU A 232 13.45 -9.93 1.95
C GLU A 232 12.01 -10.34 1.63
N PHE A 233 11.55 -11.45 2.20
CA PHE A 233 10.25 -12.02 1.87
C PHE A 233 9.15 -11.43 2.72
N THR A 234 7.97 -11.24 2.11
CA THR A 234 6.79 -10.73 2.80
C THR A 234 5.76 -11.82 3.11
N VAL A 235 5.86 -12.97 2.44
CA VAL A 235 5.05 -14.17 2.69
C VAL A 235 5.96 -15.38 2.75
N HIS A 236 5.86 -16.19 3.84
CA HIS A 236 6.73 -17.35 4.08
C HIS A 236 5.98 -18.69 4.02
N ARG A 237 4.69 -18.71 3.69
CA ARG A 237 3.84 -19.91 3.62
C ARG A 237 2.78 -19.73 2.52
N GLY A 238 2.06 -20.79 2.20
CA GLY A 238 0.88 -20.67 1.34
C GLY A 238 -0.20 -19.81 1.99
N ILE A 239 -0.69 -18.83 1.27
CA ILE A 239 -1.80 -17.96 1.62
C ILE A 239 -2.91 -18.09 0.56
N ALA A 240 -4.06 -17.46 0.78
CA ALA A 240 -5.16 -17.45 -0.18
C ALA A 240 -4.69 -16.96 -1.56
N GLY A 241 -5.01 -17.71 -2.62
CA GLY A 241 -4.53 -17.45 -3.99
C GLY A 241 -3.13 -17.98 -4.32
N TRP A 242 -2.41 -18.51 -3.32
CA TRP A 242 -1.08 -19.11 -3.47
C TRP A 242 -1.03 -20.53 -2.87
N GLU A 243 -2.17 -21.24 -2.88
CA GLU A 243 -2.28 -22.59 -2.35
C GLU A 243 -1.30 -23.55 -3.03
N GLY A 244 -0.62 -24.36 -2.23
CA GLY A 244 0.37 -25.32 -2.72
C GLY A 244 1.72 -24.74 -3.12
N GLN A 245 1.95 -23.46 -2.87
CA GLN A 245 3.23 -22.78 -3.09
C GLN A 245 3.84 -22.39 -1.74
N GLU A 246 4.62 -23.28 -1.16
CA GLU A 246 5.22 -23.13 0.19
C GLU A 246 6.52 -22.29 0.20
N ASP A 247 7.06 -21.93 -0.96
CA ASP A 247 8.29 -21.13 -1.03
C ASP A 247 8.01 -19.68 -0.61
N ALA A 248 8.95 -19.11 0.15
CA ALA A 248 8.88 -17.71 0.56
C ALA A 248 8.89 -16.76 -0.65
N LYS A 249 8.05 -15.73 -0.61
CA LYS A 249 7.84 -14.78 -1.70
C LYS A 249 7.91 -13.34 -1.20
N ARG A 250 8.33 -12.44 -2.07
CA ARG A 250 8.17 -11.01 -1.89
C ARG A 250 7.12 -10.54 -2.89
N ILE A 251 5.91 -10.25 -2.40
CA ILE A 251 4.75 -9.82 -3.18
C ILE A 251 4.21 -8.46 -2.71
N ASP A 252 4.64 -8.00 -1.51
CA ASP A 252 4.36 -6.68 -0.99
C ASP A 252 5.56 -5.77 -1.25
N PHE A 253 5.31 -4.59 -1.76
CA PHE A 253 6.35 -3.67 -2.21
C PHE A 253 6.05 -2.24 -1.78
N VAL A 254 7.11 -1.43 -1.73
CA VAL A 254 7.06 0.01 -1.89
C VAL A 254 7.91 0.36 -3.11
N PHE A 255 7.25 0.89 -4.13
CA PHE A 255 7.89 1.48 -5.29
C PHE A 255 7.92 2.98 -5.15
N ALA A 256 8.94 3.62 -5.69
CA ALA A 256 9.10 5.06 -5.63
C ALA A 256 9.48 5.64 -6.99
N ASP A 257 9.22 6.92 -7.19
CA ASP A 257 9.87 7.68 -8.25
C ASP A 257 11.40 7.63 -8.06
N ARG A 258 12.13 7.49 -9.14
CA ARG A 258 13.60 7.29 -9.14
C ARG A 258 14.38 8.43 -8.48
N ALA A 259 13.81 9.60 -8.34
CA ALA A 259 14.45 10.73 -7.68
C ALA A 259 14.44 10.64 -6.15
N VAL A 260 13.56 9.82 -5.58
CA VAL A 260 13.40 9.70 -4.13
C VAL A 260 14.61 8.97 -3.52
N LYS A 261 15.22 9.57 -2.50
CA LYS A 261 16.32 8.95 -1.74
C LYS A 261 15.75 8.05 -0.64
N VAL A 262 16.11 6.76 -0.69
CA VAL A 262 15.69 5.73 0.26
C VAL A 262 16.82 5.43 1.24
N LEU A 263 16.60 5.71 2.52
CA LEU A 263 17.60 5.50 3.58
C LEU A 263 17.55 4.08 4.14
N SER A 264 16.36 3.54 4.33
CA SER A 264 16.19 2.15 4.75
C SER A 264 14.91 1.51 4.21
N HIS A 265 14.94 0.20 4.04
CA HIS A 265 13.82 -0.65 3.68
C HIS A 265 13.84 -1.87 4.60
N ALA A 266 12.77 -2.10 5.35
CA ALA A 266 12.69 -3.18 6.32
C ALA A 266 11.38 -3.95 6.21
N VAL A 267 11.46 -5.28 6.28
CA VAL A 267 10.31 -6.18 6.46
C VAL A 267 9.97 -6.25 7.93
N VAL A 268 8.76 -5.83 8.29
CA VAL A 268 8.25 -5.75 9.67
C VAL A 268 7.03 -6.67 9.83
N PHE A 269 6.65 -7.01 11.08
CA PHE A 269 5.56 -7.93 11.39
C PHE A 269 5.68 -9.26 10.62
N ARG A 270 6.90 -9.80 10.57
CA ARG A 270 7.19 -11.00 9.77
C ARG A 270 6.18 -12.12 10.06
N ASP A 271 5.48 -12.58 9.03
CA ASP A 271 4.39 -13.56 9.12
C ASP A 271 4.83 -14.92 9.70
N ASN A 272 6.13 -15.19 9.69
CA ASN A 272 6.77 -16.36 10.29
C ASN A 272 7.31 -16.14 11.71
N SER A 273 6.94 -15.03 12.36
CA SER A 273 7.39 -14.68 13.71
C SER A 273 6.23 -14.54 14.70
N PRO A 274 6.49 -14.56 16.03
CA PRO A 274 5.46 -14.28 17.03
C PRO A 274 4.87 -12.86 16.95
N GLU A 275 5.51 -11.95 16.23
CA GLU A 275 5.08 -10.56 16.02
C GLU A 275 4.13 -10.41 14.82
N ALA A 276 3.78 -11.52 14.17
CA ALA A 276 2.89 -11.51 13.01
C ALA A 276 1.49 -11.00 13.36
N ILE A 277 1.05 -9.97 12.66
CA ILE A 277 -0.28 -9.37 12.81
C ILE A 277 -1.21 -9.63 11.62
N SER A 278 -0.68 -10.20 10.54
CA SER A 278 -1.36 -10.60 9.32
C SER A 278 -0.73 -11.88 8.78
N ASP A 279 -1.29 -12.48 7.77
CA ASP A 279 -0.66 -13.53 6.96
C ASP A 279 0.36 -12.95 5.97
N HIS A 280 0.44 -11.63 5.86
CA HIS A 280 1.51 -10.89 5.21
C HIS A 280 2.41 -10.19 6.22
N SER A 281 3.68 -10.03 5.88
CA SER A 281 4.59 -9.11 6.55
C SER A 281 4.44 -7.70 5.97
N GLY A 282 4.61 -6.68 6.81
CA GLY A 282 4.62 -5.28 6.35
C GLY A 282 5.98 -4.86 5.77
N VAL A 283 5.98 -3.78 5.01
CA VAL A 283 7.20 -3.12 4.51
C VAL A 283 7.25 -1.69 5.02
N LEU A 284 8.30 -1.37 5.79
CA LEU A 284 8.58 -0.04 6.32
C LEU A 284 9.76 0.57 5.57
N VAL A 285 9.57 1.77 5.03
CA VAL A 285 10.59 2.50 4.27
C VAL A 285 10.85 3.86 4.91
N GLU A 286 12.13 4.18 5.11
CA GLU A 286 12.59 5.49 5.56
C GLU A 286 13.13 6.26 4.35
N LEU A 287 12.61 7.44 4.13
CA LEU A 287 12.87 8.31 2.98
C LEU A 287 13.47 9.64 3.44
N ASP A 288 14.20 10.30 2.57
CA ASP A 288 14.67 11.67 2.78
C ASP A 288 13.76 12.64 2.02
N GLU A 289 12.89 13.38 2.73
CA GLU A 289 11.96 14.34 2.13
C GLU A 289 12.67 15.44 1.32
N SER A 290 13.92 15.75 1.65
CA SER A 290 14.69 16.75 0.90
C SER A 290 14.94 16.35 -0.56
N SER A 291 14.70 15.06 -0.89
CA SER A 291 14.78 14.52 -2.24
C SER A 291 13.46 14.58 -3.03
N PHE A 292 12.37 15.06 -2.41
CA PHE A 292 11.04 15.10 -3.03
C PHE A 292 10.94 16.25 -4.04
N GLU A 293 11.55 16.05 -5.19
CA GLU A 293 11.44 16.99 -6.31
C GLU A 293 10.43 16.48 -7.35
N PRO A 294 9.60 17.36 -7.94
CA PRO A 294 8.73 16.99 -9.06
C PRO A 294 9.59 16.55 -10.25
N THR A 295 9.66 15.26 -10.47
CA THR A 295 10.36 14.69 -11.62
C THR A 295 9.40 13.76 -12.35
N ALA A 296 8.77 14.24 -13.40
CA ALA A 296 7.91 13.45 -14.28
C ALA A 296 8.72 12.32 -14.98
N ARG A 297 9.10 11.27 -14.22
CA ARG A 297 9.87 10.12 -14.71
C ARG A 297 9.03 8.86 -14.88
N MET A 298 7.88 8.82 -14.21
CA MET A 298 6.91 7.76 -14.43
C MET A 298 6.21 7.95 -15.77
N HIS A 299 5.92 6.87 -16.47
CA HIS A 299 5.17 6.87 -17.71
C HIS A 299 4.11 5.76 -17.72
N PRO A 300 2.98 5.97 -18.43
CA PRO A 300 1.93 4.98 -18.52
C PRO A 300 2.44 3.71 -19.21
N VAL A 301 2.07 2.57 -18.66
CA VAL A 301 2.26 1.29 -19.34
C VAL A 301 1.08 1.09 -20.32
N PRO A 302 1.34 0.69 -21.57
CA PRO A 302 0.26 0.47 -22.53
C PRO A 302 -0.65 -0.67 -22.09
N LEU A 303 -1.94 -0.55 -22.40
CA LEU A 303 -2.87 -1.67 -22.25
C LEU A 303 -2.35 -2.87 -23.06
N PRO A 304 -2.40 -4.10 -22.51
CA PRO A 304 -2.04 -5.28 -23.25
C PRO A 304 -2.90 -5.36 -24.52
N SER A 305 -2.26 -5.65 -25.64
CA SER A 305 -2.95 -5.86 -26.93
C SER A 305 -4.03 -6.92 -26.70
N GLN A 306 -5.29 -6.63 -27.03
CA GLN A 306 -6.36 -7.63 -26.96
C GLN A 306 -5.90 -8.84 -27.79
N VAL A 307 -5.72 -9.95 -27.12
CA VAL A 307 -5.61 -11.24 -27.80
C VAL A 307 -6.96 -11.42 -28.51
N GLN A 308 -6.96 -11.26 -29.84
CA GLN A 308 -8.16 -11.58 -30.63
C GLN A 308 -8.44 -13.06 -30.39
N PRO A 309 -9.67 -13.44 -30.01
CA PRO A 309 -10.02 -14.84 -29.92
C PRO A 309 -9.85 -15.46 -31.31
N GLY A 310 -8.93 -16.43 -31.40
CA GLY A 310 -8.74 -17.25 -32.57
C GLY A 310 -9.86 -18.27 -32.76
#